data_c6aeef09c25628101c631cf899aeb566
#
_entry.id   c6aeef09c25628101c631cf899aeb566
#
_cell.length_a   1.000
_cell.length_b   1.000
_cell.length_c   1.000
_cell.angle_alpha   90.00
_cell.angle_beta   90.00
_cell.angle_gamma   90.00
#
_symmetry.space_group_name_H-M   'P 1'
#
loop_
_entity.id
_entity.type
_entity.pdbx_description
1 polymer ?
#
loop_
_entity_poly.entity_id
_entity_poly.type
_entity_poly.pdbx_seq_one_letter_code
_entity_poly.pdbx_strand_id
1 'polypeptide(L)'
;LLHGVTGSGKTEIYIRAMRATLDKGKSALMLVPEISLTPMFARRLRAHFGDAVAILHSSLSDGERLDEWNRLRRGEARVCIGARSGVFAPMRNVGLIVVDEEHEASYKQDETPRYHGRDTAIMRAHQAGAVIILGSATPSMETFHNAQSGKYHYLKLDERIGGRRLAEVEIVDMRQVFNR
;
A
#
# COMPACT_ATOMS: atom_id res chain seq x y z
N LEU A 1 -9.50 2.96 7.57
CA LEU A 1 -8.13 2.82 8.07
C LEU A 1 -7.95 1.41 8.67
N LEU A 2 -6.92 0.69 8.21
CA LEU A 2 -6.44 -0.56 8.81
C LEU A 2 -5.18 -0.24 9.63
N HIS A 3 -5.36 -0.04 10.92
CA HIS A 3 -4.29 0.25 11.88
C HIS A 3 -3.80 -1.05 12.52
N GLY A 4 -2.55 -1.41 12.29
CA GLY A 4 -2.00 -2.66 12.84
C GLY A 4 -0.50 -2.59 13.00
N VAL A 5 0.00 -3.09 14.13
CA VAL A 5 1.44 -3.15 14.39
C VAL A 5 2.20 -3.90 13.30
N THR A 6 3.48 -3.64 13.16
CA THR A 6 4.33 -4.38 12.21
C THR A 6 4.30 -5.87 12.53
N GLY A 7 4.00 -6.70 11.51
CA GLY A 7 3.83 -8.15 11.70
C GLY A 7 2.44 -8.58 12.17
N SER A 8 1.44 -7.69 12.21
CA SER A 8 0.05 -8.04 12.55
C SER A 8 -0.74 -8.73 11.45
N GLY A 9 -0.16 -8.87 10.25
CA GLY A 9 -0.83 -9.55 9.13
C GLY A 9 -1.56 -8.62 8.17
N LYS A 10 -1.34 -7.32 8.19
CA LYS A 10 -1.95 -6.38 7.23
C LYS A 10 -1.86 -6.88 5.79
N THR A 11 -0.68 -7.35 5.36
CA THR A 11 -0.46 -7.84 3.99
C THR A 11 -1.38 -9.02 3.63
N GLU A 12 -1.65 -9.92 4.56
CA GLU A 12 -2.58 -11.04 4.31
C GLU A 12 -4.00 -10.54 4.09
N ILE A 13 -4.43 -9.52 4.85
CA ILE A 13 -5.74 -8.89 4.65
C ILE A 13 -5.81 -8.23 3.27
N TYR A 14 -4.74 -7.55 2.83
CA TYR A 14 -4.68 -6.96 1.49
C TYR A 14 -4.82 -8.03 0.41
N ILE A 15 -4.08 -9.14 0.52
CA ILE A 15 -4.13 -10.25 -0.43
C ILE A 15 -5.56 -10.82 -0.51
N ARG A 16 -6.21 -11.06 0.62
CA ARG A 16 -7.59 -11.56 0.66
C ARG A 16 -8.59 -10.57 0.06
N ALA A 17 -8.45 -9.29 0.38
CA ALA A 17 -9.29 -8.23 -0.18
C ALA A 17 -9.13 -8.10 -1.71
N MET A 18 -7.88 -8.17 -2.20
CA MET A 18 -7.59 -8.18 -3.63
C MET A 18 -8.21 -9.41 -4.31
N ARG A 19 -8.07 -10.60 -3.72
CA ARG A 19 -8.69 -11.82 -4.26
C ARG A 19 -10.21 -11.69 -4.35
N ALA A 20 -10.86 -11.29 -3.28
CA ALA A 20 -12.30 -11.06 -3.27
C ALA A 20 -12.75 -10.01 -4.30
N THR A 21 -11.89 -9.06 -4.63
CA THR A 21 -12.14 -8.06 -5.67
C THR A 21 -12.05 -8.68 -7.07
N LEU A 22 -11.04 -9.52 -7.31
CA LEU A 22 -10.87 -10.23 -8.58
C LEU A 22 -12.02 -11.22 -8.83
N ASP A 23 -12.50 -11.91 -7.80
CA ASP A 23 -13.63 -12.85 -7.88
C ASP A 23 -14.92 -12.14 -8.31
N LYS A 24 -15.05 -10.85 -8.01
CA LYS A 24 -16.16 -9.98 -8.49
C LYS A 24 -15.93 -9.41 -9.90
N GLY A 25 -14.92 -9.87 -10.64
CA GLY A 25 -14.58 -9.40 -11.97
C GLY A 25 -13.97 -7.98 -12.00
N LYS A 26 -13.56 -7.44 -10.84
CA LYS A 26 -12.95 -6.11 -10.70
C LYS A 26 -11.43 -6.19 -10.62
N SER A 27 -10.77 -5.03 -10.71
CA SER A 27 -9.32 -4.90 -10.61
C SER A 27 -8.92 -4.29 -9.27
N ALA A 28 -7.70 -4.58 -8.81
CA ALA A 28 -7.15 -4.07 -7.55
C ALA A 28 -5.81 -3.36 -7.76
N LEU A 29 -5.66 -2.18 -7.18
CA LEU A 29 -4.41 -1.43 -7.13
C LEU A 29 -3.85 -1.48 -5.71
N MET A 30 -2.56 -1.75 -5.57
CA MET A 30 -1.84 -1.63 -4.31
C MET A 30 -0.66 -0.69 -4.48
N LEU A 31 -0.63 0.36 -3.69
CA LEU A 31 0.51 1.26 -3.54
C LEU A 31 1.32 0.84 -2.32
N VAL A 32 2.62 0.77 -2.48
CA VAL A 32 3.58 0.49 -1.41
C VAL A 32 4.74 1.48 -1.51
N PRO A 33 5.42 1.81 -0.40
CA PRO A 33 6.68 2.55 -0.46
C PRO A 33 7.68 1.82 -1.35
N GLU A 34 8.48 2.56 -2.11
CA GLU A 34 9.41 1.97 -3.08
C GLU A 34 10.39 0.99 -2.44
N ILE A 35 10.86 1.31 -1.24
CA ILE A 35 11.72 0.43 -0.42
C ILE A 35 11.06 -0.91 -0.07
N SER A 36 9.74 -0.98 -0.08
CA SER A 36 8.97 -2.20 0.20
C SER A 36 8.77 -3.08 -1.04
N LEU A 37 9.03 -2.56 -2.26
CA LEU A 37 8.93 -3.28 -3.53
C LEU A 37 10.12 -4.21 -3.76
N THR A 38 10.42 -5.07 -2.77
CA THR A 38 11.51 -6.03 -2.87
C THR A 38 11.16 -7.18 -3.83
N PRO A 39 12.18 -7.85 -4.43
CA PRO A 39 11.95 -9.04 -5.25
C PRO A 39 11.20 -10.15 -4.50
N MET A 40 11.40 -10.25 -3.19
CA MET A 40 10.69 -11.22 -2.34
C MET A 40 9.20 -10.89 -2.23
N PHE A 41 8.86 -9.62 -2.03
CA PHE A 41 7.48 -9.16 -1.98
C PHE A 41 6.77 -9.38 -3.32
N ALA A 42 7.43 -9.02 -4.42
CA ALA A 42 6.93 -9.25 -5.77
C ALA A 42 6.67 -10.74 -6.05
N ARG A 43 7.60 -11.62 -5.69
CA ARG A 43 7.43 -13.09 -5.82
C ARG A 43 6.27 -13.60 -5.00
N ARG A 44 6.10 -13.12 -3.76
CA ARG A 44 4.97 -13.49 -2.90
C ARG A 44 3.62 -13.15 -3.57
N LEU A 45 3.49 -11.96 -4.13
CA LEU A 45 2.25 -11.55 -4.80
C LEU A 45 2.00 -12.33 -6.08
N ARG A 46 3.05 -12.59 -6.88
CA ARG A 46 2.93 -13.47 -8.06
C ARG A 46 2.52 -14.89 -7.69
N ALA A 47 2.97 -15.41 -6.55
CA ALA A 47 2.52 -16.72 -6.07
C ALA A 47 1.01 -16.78 -5.74
N HIS A 48 0.42 -15.63 -5.35
CA HIS A 48 -1.01 -15.54 -5.07
C HIS A 48 -1.88 -15.27 -6.30
N PHE A 49 -1.39 -14.49 -7.26
CA PHE A 49 -2.18 -13.95 -8.35
C PHE A 49 -1.69 -14.35 -9.74
N GLY A 50 -0.55 -15.04 -9.84
CA GLY A 50 0.02 -15.49 -11.11
C GLY A 50 0.25 -14.34 -12.09
N ASP A 51 -0.13 -14.55 -13.34
CA ASP A 51 0.02 -13.56 -14.41
C ASP A 51 -0.95 -12.39 -14.32
N ALA A 52 -1.93 -12.45 -13.40
CA ALA A 52 -2.84 -11.33 -13.19
C ALA A 52 -2.16 -10.11 -12.51
N VAL A 53 -0.89 -10.24 -12.07
CA VAL A 53 -0.11 -9.16 -11.43
C VAL A 53 0.76 -8.43 -12.45
N ALA A 54 0.69 -7.11 -12.43
CA ALA A 54 1.66 -6.19 -13.01
C ALA A 54 2.37 -5.41 -11.90
N ILE A 55 3.68 -5.21 -12.01
CA ILE A 55 4.47 -4.51 -11.00
C ILE A 55 5.16 -3.33 -11.65
N LEU A 56 4.87 -2.12 -11.12
CA LEU A 56 5.41 -0.85 -11.60
C LEU A 56 6.37 -0.25 -10.58
N HIS A 57 7.66 -0.24 -10.87
CA HIS A 57 8.70 0.36 -10.01
C HIS A 57 9.77 1.09 -10.84
N SER A 58 10.60 1.87 -10.17
CA SER A 58 11.61 2.73 -10.81
C SER A 58 12.71 1.96 -11.54
N SER A 59 13.02 0.74 -11.09
CA SER A 59 14.09 -0.09 -11.68
C SER A 59 13.68 -0.82 -12.97
N LEU A 60 12.42 -0.71 -13.42
CA LEU A 60 12.02 -1.23 -14.73
C LEU A 60 12.63 -0.36 -15.83
N SER A 61 13.14 -0.99 -16.88
CA SER A 61 13.45 -0.32 -18.13
C SER A 61 12.17 0.26 -18.76
N ASP A 62 12.32 1.22 -19.66
CA ASP A 62 11.17 1.85 -20.33
C ASP A 62 10.34 0.82 -21.11
N GLY A 63 10.99 -0.18 -21.71
CA GLY A 63 10.32 -1.29 -22.41
C GLY A 63 9.49 -2.15 -21.46
N GLU A 64 10.08 -2.64 -20.37
CA GLU A 64 9.37 -3.43 -19.37
C GLU A 64 8.20 -2.64 -18.75
N ARG A 65 8.41 -1.36 -18.47
CA ARG A 65 7.36 -0.48 -17.95
C ARG A 65 6.20 -0.35 -18.94
N LEU A 66 6.50 -0.18 -20.23
CA LEU A 66 5.51 -0.09 -21.29
C LEU A 66 4.72 -1.41 -21.42
N ASP A 67 5.39 -2.55 -21.31
CA ASP A 67 4.76 -3.86 -21.38
C ASP A 67 3.77 -4.07 -20.21
N GLU A 68 4.20 -3.80 -18.98
CA GLU A 68 3.34 -3.90 -17.78
C GLU A 68 2.16 -2.90 -17.87
N TRP A 69 2.41 -1.68 -18.35
CA TRP A 69 1.38 -0.68 -18.59
C TRP A 69 0.33 -1.14 -19.61
N ASN A 70 0.76 -1.75 -20.71
CA ASN A 70 -0.13 -2.28 -21.74
C ASN A 70 -0.93 -3.49 -21.24
N ARG A 71 -0.35 -4.38 -20.45
CA ARG A 71 -1.05 -5.50 -19.82
C ARG A 71 -2.20 -5.00 -18.92
N LEU A 72 -1.95 -3.96 -18.11
CA LEU A 72 -2.98 -3.33 -17.29
C LEU A 72 -4.07 -2.68 -18.14
N ARG A 73 -3.69 -1.92 -19.17
CA ARG A 73 -4.62 -1.23 -20.07
C ARG A 73 -5.54 -2.20 -20.83
N ARG A 74 -5.01 -3.34 -21.23
CA ARG A 74 -5.77 -4.38 -21.94
C ARG A 74 -6.62 -5.24 -21.00
N GLY A 75 -6.35 -5.20 -19.69
CA GLY A 75 -7.01 -6.02 -18.68
C GLY A 75 -6.45 -7.44 -18.57
N GLU A 76 -5.30 -7.70 -19.17
CA GLU A 76 -4.54 -8.95 -19.05
C GLU A 76 -3.99 -9.10 -17.61
N ALA A 77 -3.52 -8.00 -17.01
CA ALA A 77 -3.25 -7.91 -15.59
C ALA A 77 -4.36 -7.11 -14.89
N ARG A 78 -4.89 -7.66 -13.81
CA ARG A 78 -5.97 -7.07 -13.02
C ARG A 78 -5.54 -6.66 -11.60
N VAL A 79 -4.33 -6.98 -11.21
CA VAL A 79 -3.68 -6.51 -9.98
C VAL A 79 -2.48 -5.66 -10.38
N CYS A 80 -2.45 -4.42 -9.94
CA CYS A 80 -1.30 -3.55 -10.08
C CYS A 80 -0.65 -3.32 -8.73
N ILE A 81 0.65 -3.57 -8.64
CA ILE A 81 1.46 -3.19 -7.48
C ILE A 81 2.43 -2.11 -7.95
N GLY A 82 2.48 -1.00 -7.24
CA GLY A 82 3.38 0.08 -7.64
C GLY A 82 3.78 0.98 -6.50
N ALA A 83 4.83 1.75 -6.73
CA ALA A 83 5.18 2.88 -5.90
C ALA A 83 4.19 4.05 -6.15
N ARG A 84 4.50 5.21 -5.64
CA ARG A 84 3.68 6.43 -5.74
C ARG A 84 3.03 6.65 -7.12
N SER A 85 3.82 6.56 -8.21
CA SER A 85 3.33 6.76 -9.58
C SER A 85 2.37 5.67 -10.08
N GLY A 86 2.34 4.51 -9.43
CA GLY A 86 1.39 3.45 -9.71
C GLY A 86 -0.07 3.88 -9.56
N VAL A 87 -0.32 4.99 -8.82
CA VAL A 87 -1.66 5.57 -8.70
C VAL A 87 -2.28 5.95 -10.05
N PHE A 88 -1.49 6.14 -11.10
CA PHE A 88 -1.93 6.47 -12.45
C PHE A 88 -2.04 5.25 -13.39
N ALA A 89 -1.80 4.04 -12.91
CA ALA A 89 -1.87 2.82 -13.72
C ALA A 89 -3.21 2.73 -14.49
N PRO A 90 -3.20 2.37 -15.80
CA PRO A 90 -4.38 2.44 -16.68
C PRO A 90 -5.30 1.24 -16.49
N MET A 91 -5.77 1.03 -15.27
CA MET A 91 -6.59 -0.11 -14.89
C MET A 91 -8.07 0.15 -15.21
N ARG A 92 -8.74 -0.88 -15.69
CA ARG A 92 -10.19 -0.88 -15.92
C ARG A 92 -10.92 -1.44 -14.70
N ASN A 93 -12.11 -0.96 -14.46
CA ASN A 93 -13.04 -1.49 -13.45
C ASN A 93 -12.40 -1.68 -12.07
N VAL A 94 -11.72 -0.64 -11.57
CA VAL A 94 -11.06 -0.67 -10.25
C VAL A 94 -12.10 -0.84 -9.16
N GLY A 95 -11.97 -1.88 -8.34
CA GLY A 95 -12.87 -2.17 -7.22
C GLY A 95 -12.22 -2.01 -5.86
N LEU A 96 -10.88 -2.02 -5.82
CA LEU A 96 -10.10 -1.86 -4.59
C LEU A 96 -8.82 -1.07 -4.85
N ILE A 97 -8.53 -0.14 -3.95
CA ILE A 97 -7.21 0.49 -3.87
C ILE A 97 -6.68 0.27 -2.44
N VAL A 98 -5.45 -0.21 -2.34
CA VAL A 98 -4.72 -0.35 -1.06
C VAL A 98 -3.57 0.63 -1.07
N VAL A 99 -3.37 1.37 0.01
CA VAL A 99 -2.18 2.19 0.26
C VAL A 99 -1.53 1.67 1.52
N ASP A 100 -0.44 0.94 1.37
CA ASP A 100 0.32 0.42 2.51
C ASP A 100 1.29 1.47 3.03
N GLU A 101 1.51 1.48 4.34
CA GLU A 101 2.27 2.51 5.07
C GLU A 101 1.87 3.93 4.62
N GLU A 102 0.56 4.23 4.72
CA GLU A 102 -0.07 5.44 4.14
C GLU A 102 0.54 6.76 4.65
N HIS A 103 1.25 6.72 5.77
CA HIS A 103 1.93 7.85 6.40
C HIS A 103 3.28 8.20 5.75
N GLU A 104 3.80 7.31 4.88
CA GLU A 104 5.13 7.46 4.30
C GLU A 104 5.27 8.73 3.47
N ALA A 105 6.32 9.51 3.79
CA ALA A 105 6.62 10.77 3.10
C ALA A 105 6.92 10.57 1.60
N SER A 106 7.38 9.38 1.20
CA SER A 106 7.67 9.03 -0.19
C SER A 106 6.45 9.09 -1.11
N TYR A 107 5.23 9.12 -0.57
CA TYR A 107 4.02 9.36 -1.35
C TYR A 107 3.84 10.80 -1.80
N LYS A 108 4.61 11.74 -1.26
CA LYS A 108 4.61 13.13 -1.71
C LYS A 108 5.55 13.29 -2.91
N GLN A 109 5.03 13.90 -3.98
CA GLN A 109 5.80 14.35 -5.14
C GLN A 109 6.02 15.86 -5.02
N ASP A 110 7.27 16.28 -4.83
CA ASP A 110 7.61 17.71 -4.71
C ASP A 110 7.96 18.34 -6.05
N GLU A 111 8.35 17.54 -7.05
CA GLU A 111 8.60 17.99 -8.42
C GLU A 111 7.32 18.05 -9.24
N THR A 112 7.33 18.85 -10.31
CA THR A 112 6.19 19.01 -11.22
C THR A 112 5.99 17.76 -12.08
N PRO A 113 4.75 17.21 -12.15
CA PRO A 113 3.54 17.66 -11.46
C PRO A 113 3.52 17.26 -9.97
N ARG A 114 3.20 18.22 -9.11
CA ARG A 114 3.11 17.98 -7.66
C ARG A 114 1.82 17.26 -7.32
N TYR A 115 1.91 16.16 -6.55
CA TYR A 115 0.76 15.42 -6.03
C TYR A 115 1.16 14.60 -4.80
N HIS A 116 0.16 14.12 -4.08
CA HIS A 116 0.34 13.17 -3.00
C HIS A 116 -0.32 11.83 -3.38
N GLY A 117 0.47 10.75 -3.49
CA GLY A 117 -0.01 9.45 -3.98
C GLY A 117 -1.18 8.89 -3.19
N ARG A 118 -1.15 8.99 -1.84
CA ARG A 118 -2.26 8.58 -0.96
C ARG A 118 -3.54 9.38 -1.29
N ASP A 119 -3.45 10.69 -1.36
CA ASP A 119 -4.63 11.54 -1.55
C ASP A 119 -5.21 11.37 -2.96
N THR A 120 -4.32 11.22 -3.96
CA THR A 120 -4.73 10.86 -5.32
C THR A 120 -5.42 9.49 -5.35
N ALA A 121 -4.92 8.51 -4.57
CA ALA A 121 -5.55 7.19 -4.46
C ALA A 121 -6.96 7.25 -3.84
N ILE A 122 -7.15 8.09 -2.81
CA ILE A 122 -8.46 8.34 -2.20
C ILE A 122 -9.42 8.93 -3.24
N MET A 123 -9.00 9.96 -3.97
CA MET A 123 -9.82 10.57 -5.02
C MET A 123 -10.16 9.59 -6.14
N ARG A 124 -9.17 8.80 -6.58
CA ARG A 124 -9.37 7.78 -7.61
C ARG A 124 -10.36 6.70 -7.15
N ALA A 125 -10.25 6.23 -5.90
CA ALA A 125 -11.19 5.27 -5.34
C ALA A 125 -12.62 5.82 -5.31
N HIS A 126 -12.78 7.07 -4.87
CA HIS A 126 -14.08 7.74 -4.85
C HIS A 126 -14.69 7.85 -6.25
N GLN A 127 -13.92 8.30 -7.25
CA GLN A 127 -14.38 8.42 -8.63
C GLN A 127 -14.74 7.09 -9.28
N ALA A 128 -14.03 6.01 -8.91
CA ALA A 128 -14.28 4.66 -9.43
C ALA A 128 -15.38 3.91 -8.67
N GLY A 129 -15.94 4.45 -7.59
CA GLY A 129 -16.81 3.72 -6.68
C GLY A 129 -16.12 2.49 -6.07
N ALA A 130 -14.81 2.58 -5.84
CA ALA A 130 -13.99 1.51 -5.31
C ALA A 130 -13.79 1.65 -3.79
N VAL A 131 -13.54 0.54 -3.13
CA VAL A 131 -13.11 0.54 -1.73
C VAL A 131 -11.67 0.99 -1.66
N ILE A 132 -11.31 1.79 -0.64
CA ILE A 132 -9.93 2.11 -0.31
C ILE A 132 -9.55 1.57 1.07
N ILE A 133 -8.36 0.97 1.17
CA ILE A 133 -7.73 0.55 2.43
C ILE A 133 -6.47 1.38 2.62
N LEU A 134 -6.46 2.19 3.67
CA LEU A 134 -5.28 2.90 4.14
C LEU A 134 -4.68 2.09 5.28
N GLY A 135 -3.49 1.51 5.09
CA GLY A 135 -2.85 0.64 6.06
C GLY A 135 -1.62 1.28 6.67
N SER A 136 -1.47 1.20 7.99
CA SER A 136 -0.28 1.68 8.69
C SER A 136 -0.15 1.09 10.09
N ALA A 137 1.09 1.02 10.59
CA ALA A 137 1.38 0.81 12.00
C ALA A 137 1.38 2.13 12.80
N THR A 138 1.67 3.23 12.10
CA THR A 138 1.79 4.60 12.65
C THR A 138 1.02 5.55 11.74
N PRO A 139 -0.32 5.54 11.75
CA PRO A 139 -1.13 6.35 10.84
C PRO A 139 -0.78 7.83 10.89
N SER A 140 -0.90 8.52 9.75
CA SER A 140 -0.81 9.97 9.72
C SER A 140 -1.90 10.60 10.59
N MET A 141 -1.63 11.80 11.12
CA MET A 141 -2.57 12.51 11.99
C MET A 141 -3.92 12.75 11.30
N GLU A 142 -3.88 13.09 10.01
CA GLU A 142 -5.07 13.34 9.20
C GLU A 142 -5.91 12.07 9.01
N THR A 143 -5.26 10.96 8.66
CA THR A 143 -5.96 9.68 8.47
C THR A 143 -6.54 9.16 9.79
N PHE A 144 -5.77 9.28 10.88
CA PHE A 144 -6.23 8.87 12.19
C PHE A 144 -7.40 9.73 12.68
N HIS A 145 -7.33 11.06 12.52
CA HIS A 145 -8.44 11.97 12.84
C HIS A 145 -9.70 11.65 12.02
N ASN A 146 -9.56 11.41 10.71
CA ASN A 146 -10.68 11.04 9.86
C ASN A 146 -11.31 9.69 10.28
N ALA A 147 -10.53 8.76 10.81
CA ALA A 147 -11.03 7.51 11.34
C ALA A 147 -11.76 7.71 12.68
N GLN A 148 -11.23 8.53 13.58
CA GLN A 148 -11.87 8.83 14.86
C GLN A 148 -13.17 9.65 14.71
N SER A 149 -13.22 10.55 13.74
CA SER A 149 -14.42 11.34 13.45
C SER A 149 -15.51 10.57 12.69
N GLY A 150 -15.29 9.29 12.39
CA GLY A 150 -16.26 8.44 11.69
C GLY A 150 -16.30 8.64 10.18
N LYS A 151 -15.43 9.48 9.62
CA LYS A 151 -15.31 9.67 8.17
C LYS A 151 -14.73 8.42 7.47
N TYR A 152 -13.84 7.69 8.16
CA TYR A 152 -13.30 6.40 7.72
C TYR A 152 -13.70 5.31 8.71
N HIS A 153 -14.01 4.12 8.22
CA HIS A 153 -14.09 2.95 9.08
C HIS A 153 -12.72 2.66 9.71
N TYR A 154 -12.69 2.45 11.02
CA TYR A 154 -11.48 2.14 11.77
C TYR A 154 -11.43 0.66 12.10
N LEU A 155 -10.42 -0.03 11.58
CA LEU A 155 -10.14 -1.44 11.86
C LEU A 155 -8.77 -1.53 12.52
N LYS A 156 -8.68 -2.26 13.62
CA LYS A 156 -7.45 -2.39 14.40
C LYS A 156 -6.98 -3.84 14.48
N LEU A 157 -5.67 -4.04 14.37
CA LEU A 157 -4.97 -5.30 14.60
C LEU A 157 -3.96 -5.09 15.72
N ASP A 158 -4.32 -5.49 16.94
CA ASP A 158 -3.53 -5.18 18.13
C ASP A 158 -2.32 -6.09 18.31
N GLU A 159 -2.37 -7.32 17.77
CA GLU A 159 -1.39 -8.36 18.04
C GLU A 159 -0.53 -8.69 16.82
N ARG A 160 0.70 -9.12 17.08
CA ARG A 160 1.57 -9.73 16.08
C ARG A 160 1.16 -11.19 15.86
N ILE A 161 1.22 -11.63 14.60
CA ILE A 161 1.01 -13.05 14.29
C ILE A 161 2.05 -13.90 15.04
N GLY A 162 1.58 -14.94 15.74
CA GLY A 162 2.43 -15.87 16.51
C GLY A 162 2.84 -15.37 17.89
N GLY A 163 2.15 -14.35 18.45
CA GLY A 163 2.36 -13.90 19.84
C GLY A 163 3.75 -13.31 20.09
N ARG A 164 4.45 -12.85 19.05
CA ARG A 164 5.79 -12.25 19.16
C ARG A 164 5.72 -10.95 19.98
N ARG A 165 6.49 -10.89 21.07
CA ARG A 165 6.59 -9.70 21.92
C ARG A 165 7.14 -8.51 21.11
N LEU A 166 6.74 -7.32 21.53
CA LEU A 166 7.39 -6.08 21.08
C LEU A 166 8.82 -6.05 21.64
N ALA A 167 9.71 -5.33 20.97
CA ALA A 167 11.04 -5.08 21.51
C ALA A 167 10.93 -4.33 22.85
N GLU A 168 11.75 -4.71 23.82
CA GLU A 168 11.93 -3.92 25.03
C GLU A 168 12.69 -2.65 24.64
N VAL A 169 12.20 -1.50 25.09
CA VAL A 169 12.80 -0.19 24.79
C VAL A 169 13.39 0.37 26.06
N GLU A 170 14.70 0.60 26.05
CA GLU A 170 15.41 1.32 27.10
C GLU A 170 15.80 2.71 26.57
N ILE A 171 15.45 3.74 27.34
CA ILE A 171 15.83 5.13 27.04
C ILE A 171 17.11 5.43 27.75
N VAL A 172 18.21 5.61 27.01
CA VAL A 172 19.51 6.00 27.54
C VAL A 172 19.72 7.51 27.41
N ASP A 173 19.87 8.20 28.52
CA ASP A 173 20.23 9.63 28.52
C ASP A 173 21.72 9.77 28.19
N MET A 174 22.05 10.11 26.96
CA MET A 174 23.42 10.26 26.48
C MET A 174 24.22 11.31 27.24
N ARG A 175 23.59 12.30 27.89
CA ARG A 175 24.28 13.30 28.72
C ARG A 175 24.93 12.67 29.96
N GLN A 176 24.40 11.54 30.44
CA GLN A 176 24.96 10.83 31.60
C GLN A 176 26.09 9.87 31.18
N VAL A 177 26.18 9.47 29.92
CA VAL A 177 27.19 8.54 29.40
C VAL A 177 28.55 9.24 29.22
N PHE A 178 28.56 10.54 28.89
CA PHE A 178 29.78 11.32 28.63
C PHE A 178 30.39 11.96 29.90
N ASN A 179 29.77 11.78 31.06
CA ASN A 179 30.26 12.29 32.36
C ASN A 179 30.97 11.23 33.20
N ARG A 180 31.46 10.14 32.61
CA ARG A 180 32.30 9.12 33.24
C ARG A 180 33.68 9.05 32.61
#